data_c073c1808be998a462d263bfa8edd10b
#
_entry.id   c073c1808be998a462d263bfa8edd10b
#
_cell.length_a   1.000
_cell.length_b   1.000
_cell.length_c   1.000
_cell.angle_alpha   90.00
_cell.angle_beta   90.00
_cell.angle_gamma   90.00
#
_symmetry.space_group_name_H-M   'P 1'
#
loop_
_entity.id
_entity.type
_entity.pdbx_description
1 polymer ?
#
loop_
_entity_poly.entity_id
_entity_poly.type
_entity_poly.pdbx_seq_one_letter_code
_entity_poly.pdbx_strand_id
1 'polypeptide(L)'
;MSIPNQDTKQYSNPNNTGGSEPANPAPVTIHDGTILTTETTPTSGNSGTGGTLTRTALLGIALITGIFILANLTTWAISLNLNNLNLPIANYHILSLTYSAAILTLTIATAYPITRKLGTTIPKLLLGNFNADKAYKYLTAGILGAAALTTLNVITTTTLTGRTEATWTAPYQVMNTNTLLAYIGFTVILAPIAEETLFRGTLLNLATRTKIPGATTLMLIISTLGFTTYHIAGTLLTSTITATTTGNPNTLWATLTALTPQIINYTLASIILSIITLKTKNIFASWLAHAIYNLTLLYGLNTAIIALITH
;
A
#
# COMPACT_ATOMS: atom_id res chain seq x y z
N MET A 1 -64.65 6.19 15.57
CA MET A 1 -63.82 5.25 14.80
C MET A 1 -62.78 4.67 15.72
N SER A 2 -63.01 3.47 16.18
CA SER A 2 -62.22 2.77 17.22
C SER A 2 -61.13 1.93 16.54
N ILE A 3 -59.90 2.07 17.01
CA ILE A 3 -58.73 1.28 16.54
C ILE A 3 -58.65 -0.01 17.38
N PRO A 4 -58.54 -1.18 16.79
CA PRO A 4 -58.44 -2.43 17.52
C PRO A 4 -57.00 -2.69 18.01
N ASN A 5 -56.92 -3.18 19.24
CA ASN A 5 -55.80 -3.75 19.98
C ASN A 5 -55.10 -4.88 19.21
N GLN A 6 -53.80 -4.82 19.05
CA GLN A 6 -52.99 -5.97 18.57
C GLN A 6 -52.36 -6.71 19.71
N ASP A 7 -52.73 -7.98 19.81
CA ASP A 7 -52.21 -8.97 20.75
C ASP A 7 -50.71 -9.22 20.56
N THR A 8 -49.95 -9.03 21.65
CA THR A 8 -48.54 -9.49 21.77
C THR A 8 -48.51 -10.96 22.03
N LYS A 9 -48.13 -11.76 21.03
CA LYS A 9 -47.79 -13.18 21.20
C LYS A 9 -46.40 -13.30 21.81
N GLN A 10 -46.38 -13.76 23.04
CA GLN A 10 -45.20 -14.12 23.78
C GLN A 10 -44.70 -15.49 23.26
N TYR A 11 -43.55 -15.52 22.55
CA TYR A 11 -42.89 -16.77 22.17
C TYR A 11 -41.99 -17.24 23.32
N SER A 12 -42.37 -18.30 23.98
CA SER A 12 -41.53 -19.04 24.93
C SER A 12 -40.52 -19.88 24.15
N ASN A 13 -39.26 -19.70 24.44
CA ASN A 13 -38.13 -20.46 23.89
C ASN A 13 -37.79 -21.60 24.89
N PRO A 14 -37.98 -22.87 24.57
CA PRO A 14 -37.56 -23.98 25.40
C PRO A 14 -36.28 -24.59 24.87
N ASN A 15 -35.11 -24.07 25.23
CA ASN A 15 -33.85 -24.84 25.21
C ASN A 15 -32.73 -24.00 25.88
N ASN A 16 -32.70 -24.09 27.20
CA ASN A 16 -31.55 -23.69 27.97
C ASN A 16 -31.09 -24.88 28.81
N THR A 17 -30.19 -25.68 28.25
CA THR A 17 -29.44 -26.69 29.01
C THR A 17 -27.95 -26.37 28.83
N GLY A 18 -27.30 -26.01 29.92
CA GLY A 18 -25.85 -25.86 29.98
C GLY A 18 -25.40 -24.56 30.68
N GLY A 19 -25.88 -24.34 31.88
CA GLY A 19 -25.35 -23.31 32.73
C GLY A 19 -24.01 -23.75 33.33
N SER A 20 -22.92 -23.09 32.92
CA SER A 20 -21.71 -22.99 33.72
C SER A 20 -21.93 -21.88 34.75
N GLU A 21 -22.01 -22.25 36.00
CA GLU A 21 -22.09 -21.33 37.13
C GLU A 21 -20.95 -20.31 37.10
N PRO A 22 -21.20 -19.01 37.31
CA PRO A 22 -20.13 -18.04 37.44
C PRO A 22 -19.35 -18.34 38.73
N ALA A 23 -18.03 -18.48 38.57
CA ALA A 23 -17.12 -18.70 39.69
C ALA A 23 -17.34 -17.58 40.75
N ASN A 24 -17.66 -18.03 41.97
CA ASN A 24 -17.79 -17.14 43.12
C ASN A 24 -16.49 -16.34 43.31
N PRO A 25 -16.55 -15.03 43.49
CA PRO A 25 -15.34 -14.25 43.79
C PRO A 25 -14.78 -14.75 45.16
N ALA A 26 -13.47 -14.95 45.19
CA ALA A 26 -12.75 -15.35 46.37
C ALA A 26 -13.02 -14.38 47.54
N PRO A 27 -13.14 -14.87 48.80
CA PRO A 27 -13.44 -14.04 49.97
C PRO A 27 -12.30 -13.04 50.18
N VAL A 28 -12.67 -11.76 50.27
CA VAL A 28 -11.75 -10.67 50.66
C VAL A 28 -11.58 -10.72 52.17
N THR A 29 -10.39 -11.08 52.66
CA THR A 29 -10.07 -11.03 54.09
C THR A 29 -9.51 -9.64 54.39
N ILE A 30 -10.24 -8.86 55.20
CA ILE A 30 -9.77 -7.55 55.70
C ILE A 30 -9.09 -7.78 57.03
N HIS A 31 -7.79 -7.53 57.11
CA HIS A 31 -7.05 -7.43 58.36
C HIS A 31 -6.43 -6.03 58.44
N ASP A 32 -6.71 -5.31 59.51
CA ASP A 32 -6.11 -4.03 59.87
C ASP A 32 -6.16 -2.89 58.82
N GLY A 33 -7.30 -2.67 58.17
CA GLY A 33 -7.50 -1.45 57.37
C GLY A 33 -6.60 -1.27 56.14
N THR A 34 -5.73 -2.25 55.86
CA THR A 34 -4.88 -2.24 54.64
C THR A 34 -5.44 -3.21 53.61
N ILE A 35 -5.89 -2.69 52.49
CA ILE A 35 -6.31 -3.51 51.36
C ILE A 35 -5.04 -4.08 50.68
N LEU A 36 -4.69 -5.33 51.05
CA LEU A 36 -3.72 -6.12 50.28
C LEU A 36 -4.41 -6.60 49.03
N THR A 37 -4.31 -5.86 47.94
CA THR A 37 -4.57 -6.40 46.62
C THR A 37 -3.52 -7.46 46.35
N THR A 38 -3.89 -8.73 46.42
CA THR A 38 -3.09 -9.82 45.82
C THR A 38 -3.01 -9.53 44.33
N GLU A 39 -1.91 -8.92 43.89
CA GLU A 39 -1.52 -8.94 42.49
C GLU A 39 -1.38 -10.40 42.13
N THR A 40 -2.42 -10.95 41.45
CA THR A 40 -2.28 -12.18 40.73
C THR A 40 -1.27 -11.90 39.62
N THR A 41 -0.02 -12.24 39.87
CA THR A 41 1.02 -12.30 38.86
C THR A 41 0.44 -13.04 37.67
N PRO A 42 0.33 -12.42 36.48
CA PRO A 42 -0.17 -13.13 35.31
C PRO A 42 0.80 -14.28 35.05
N THR A 43 0.33 -15.50 35.27
CA THR A 43 1.06 -16.72 34.90
C THR A 43 1.52 -16.57 33.45
N SER A 44 2.82 -16.65 33.25
CA SER A 44 3.52 -16.54 32.00
C SER A 44 3.23 -17.77 31.09
N GLY A 45 1.99 -17.86 30.64
CA GLY A 45 1.52 -18.94 29.78
C GLY A 45 1.09 -18.39 28.43
N ASN A 46 1.97 -17.89 27.60
CA ASN A 46 1.80 -17.88 26.14
C ASN A 46 3.04 -17.39 25.35
N SER A 47 4.21 -17.96 25.59
CA SER A 47 5.40 -17.69 24.75
C SER A 47 5.28 -18.30 23.33
N GLY A 48 4.32 -19.17 23.07
CA GLY A 48 4.18 -19.87 21.79
C GLY A 48 3.52 -19.04 20.67
N THR A 49 2.55 -18.19 20.99
CA THR A 49 1.78 -17.46 19.95
C THR A 49 2.53 -16.29 19.34
N GLY A 50 3.36 -15.58 20.12
CA GLY A 50 4.17 -14.46 19.62
C GLY A 50 5.19 -14.90 18.57
N GLY A 51 5.88 -16.03 18.80
CA GLY A 51 6.88 -16.57 17.88
C GLY A 51 6.28 -17.00 16.54
N THR A 52 5.09 -17.60 16.54
CA THR A 52 4.41 -18.03 15.30
C THR A 52 3.96 -16.82 14.46
N LEU A 53 3.46 -15.78 15.11
CA LEU A 53 3.01 -14.56 14.41
C LEU A 53 4.17 -13.81 13.78
N THR A 54 5.31 -13.70 14.50
CA THR A 54 6.54 -13.08 14.01
C THR A 54 7.09 -13.85 12.79
N ARG A 55 7.14 -15.18 12.86
CA ARG A 55 7.59 -16.01 11.73
C ARG A 55 6.69 -15.86 10.52
N THR A 56 5.37 -15.79 10.70
CA THR A 56 4.42 -15.58 9.61
C THR A 56 4.58 -14.21 8.96
N ALA A 57 4.82 -13.16 9.76
CA ALA A 57 5.10 -11.83 9.25
C ALA A 57 6.41 -11.78 8.45
N LEU A 58 7.49 -12.35 8.97
CA LEU A 58 8.78 -12.42 8.29
C LEU A 58 8.68 -13.22 6.98
N LEU A 59 7.96 -14.33 6.98
CA LEU A 59 7.71 -15.10 5.76
C LEU A 59 6.91 -14.27 4.74
N GLY A 60 5.89 -13.54 5.18
CA GLY A 60 5.13 -12.61 4.33
C GLY A 60 6.02 -11.55 3.68
N ILE A 61 6.92 -10.94 4.45
CA ILE A 61 7.89 -9.96 3.95
C ILE A 61 8.83 -10.60 2.92
N ALA A 62 9.40 -11.75 3.22
CA ALA A 62 10.32 -12.46 2.33
C ALA A 62 9.64 -12.83 1.01
N LEU A 63 8.40 -13.33 1.06
CA LEU A 63 7.61 -13.66 -0.13
C LEU A 63 7.32 -12.42 -0.98
N ILE A 64 6.92 -11.30 -0.37
CA ILE A 64 6.63 -10.06 -1.08
C ILE A 64 7.90 -9.48 -1.70
N THR A 65 9.01 -9.51 -0.96
CA THR A 65 10.31 -9.11 -1.50
C THR A 65 10.71 -10.01 -2.68
N GLY A 66 10.48 -11.31 -2.58
CA GLY A 66 10.71 -12.25 -3.66
C GLY A 66 9.84 -11.97 -4.90
N ILE A 67 8.54 -11.70 -4.72
CA ILE A 67 7.62 -11.29 -5.80
C ILE A 67 8.13 -10.01 -6.47
N PHE A 68 8.53 -9.03 -5.66
CA PHE A 68 9.07 -7.76 -6.16
C PHE A 68 10.34 -7.96 -6.99
N ILE A 69 11.31 -8.74 -6.49
CA ILE A 69 12.55 -9.02 -7.21
C ILE A 69 12.25 -9.77 -8.52
N LEU A 70 11.44 -10.82 -8.46
CA LEU A 70 11.08 -11.63 -9.64
C LEU A 70 10.35 -10.77 -10.69
N ALA A 71 9.41 -9.95 -10.27
CA ALA A 71 8.68 -9.05 -11.15
C ALA A 71 9.63 -8.04 -11.84
N ASN A 72 10.56 -7.44 -11.10
CA ASN A 72 11.54 -6.52 -11.68
C ASN A 72 12.51 -7.23 -12.65
N LEU A 73 13.01 -8.40 -12.31
CA LEU A 73 13.87 -9.19 -13.20
C LEU A 73 13.14 -9.59 -14.48
N THR A 74 11.86 -9.99 -14.36
CA THR A 74 11.04 -10.34 -15.53
C THR A 74 10.83 -9.13 -16.43
N THR A 75 10.48 -7.97 -15.86
CA THR A 75 10.32 -6.72 -16.64
C THR A 75 11.60 -6.33 -17.33
N TRP A 76 12.72 -6.41 -16.62
CA TRP A 76 14.02 -6.12 -17.20
C TRP A 76 14.36 -7.07 -18.36
N ALA A 77 14.21 -8.38 -18.18
CA ALA A 77 14.47 -9.38 -19.22
C ALA A 77 13.60 -9.17 -20.45
N ILE A 78 12.33 -8.80 -20.26
CA ILE A 78 11.41 -8.49 -21.36
C ILE A 78 11.80 -7.18 -22.04
N SER A 79 12.18 -6.14 -21.29
CA SER A 79 12.62 -4.85 -21.85
C SER A 79 13.86 -5.00 -22.72
N LEU A 80 14.83 -5.84 -22.34
CA LEU A 80 15.99 -6.14 -23.17
C LEU A 80 15.60 -6.80 -24.51
N ASN A 81 14.66 -7.75 -24.47
CA ASN A 81 14.18 -8.41 -25.69
C ASN A 81 13.36 -7.47 -26.58
N LEU A 82 12.52 -6.59 -25.99
CA LEU A 82 11.72 -5.65 -26.74
C LEU A 82 12.56 -4.60 -27.47
N ASN A 83 13.64 -4.13 -26.83
CA ASN A 83 14.58 -3.19 -27.45
C ASN A 83 15.25 -3.81 -28.70
N ASN A 84 15.52 -5.12 -28.66
CA ASN A 84 16.09 -5.84 -29.80
C ASN A 84 15.09 -6.08 -30.94
N LEU A 85 13.78 -6.02 -30.66
CA LEU A 85 12.72 -6.32 -31.62
C LEU A 85 12.13 -5.07 -32.29
N ASN A 86 12.60 -3.85 -31.96
CA ASN A 86 12.08 -2.58 -32.50
C ASN A 86 10.54 -2.48 -32.40
N LEU A 87 9.96 -2.96 -31.30
CA LEU A 87 8.52 -3.03 -31.16
C LEU A 87 7.90 -1.63 -30.93
N PRO A 88 6.68 -1.41 -31.46
CA PRO A 88 5.96 -0.16 -31.23
C PRO A 88 5.73 0.15 -29.75
N ILE A 89 5.66 1.42 -29.38
CA ILE A 89 5.38 1.92 -28.02
C ILE A 89 4.15 1.23 -27.38
N ALA A 90 3.14 0.88 -28.20
CA ALA A 90 1.96 0.14 -27.75
C ALA A 90 2.31 -1.17 -26.99
N ASN A 91 3.39 -1.84 -27.35
CA ASN A 91 3.79 -3.10 -26.74
C ASN A 91 4.40 -2.89 -25.33
N TYR A 92 5.01 -1.74 -25.07
CA TYR A 92 5.44 -1.38 -23.70
C TYR A 92 4.27 -1.25 -22.74
N HIS A 93 3.12 -0.74 -23.21
CA HIS A 93 1.93 -0.61 -22.38
C HIS A 93 1.26 -1.96 -22.09
N ILE A 94 1.21 -2.86 -23.09
CA ILE A 94 0.73 -4.23 -22.90
C ILE A 94 1.63 -4.95 -21.89
N LEU A 95 2.93 -4.76 -21.99
CA LEU A 95 3.89 -5.34 -21.06
C LEU A 95 3.69 -4.81 -19.63
N SER A 96 3.54 -3.50 -19.46
CA SER A 96 3.30 -2.88 -18.17
C SER A 96 1.98 -3.34 -17.55
N LEU A 97 0.93 -3.51 -18.38
CA LEU A 97 -0.36 -4.08 -17.96
C LEU A 97 -0.20 -5.52 -17.47
N THR A 98 0.49 -6.36 -18.26
CA THR A 98 0.76 -7.76 -17.91
C THR A 98 1.56 -7.86 -16.61
N TYR A 99 2.54 -7.01 -16.44
CA TYR A 99 3.37 -6.92 -15.23
C TYR A 99 2.54 -6.57 -13.99
N SER A 100 1.70 -5.54 -14.05
CA SER A 100 0.86 -5.17 -12.91
C SER A 100 -0.19 -6.23 -12.59
N ALA A 101 -0.75 -6.88 -13.61
CA ALA A 101 -1.64 -8.02 -13.42
C ALA A 101 -0.91 -9.20 -12.76
N ALA A 102 0.32 -9.48 -13.15
CA ALA A 102 1.15 -10.52 -12.54
C ALA A 102 1.46 -10.21 -11.07
N ILE A 103 1.89 -8.97 -10.75
CA ILE A 103 2.11 -8.54 -9.35
C ILE A 103 0.84 -8.72 -8.53
N LEU A 104 -0.30 -8.25 -9.02
CA LEU A 104 -1.57 -8.35 -8.29
C LEU A 104 -1.94 -9.82 -8.05
N THR A 105 -1.82 -10.66 -9.07
CA THR A 105 -2.10 -12.10 -8.98
C THR A 105 -1.20 -12.79 -7.97
N LEU A 106 0.11 -12.54 -8.03
CA LEU A 106 1.09 -13.10 -7.09
C LEU A 106 0.86 -12.60 -5.66
N THR A 107 0.49 -11.33 -5.49
CA THR A 107 0.15 -10.75 -4.19
C THR A 107 -1.07 -11.45 -3.59
N ILE A 108 -2.12 -11.67 -4.37
CA ILE A 108 -3.33 -12.40 -3.95
C ILE A 108 -3.00 -13.85 -3.62
N ALA A 109 -2.23 -14.54 -4.46
CA ALA A 109 -1.82 -15.92 -4.25
C ALA A 109 -1.00 -16.07 -2.95
N THR A 110 -0.10 -15.13 -2.68
CA THR A 110 0.70 -15.09 -1.45
C THR A 110 -0.14 -14.78 -0.21
N ALA A 111 -1.13 -13.90 -0.36
CA ALA A 111 -2.04 -13.54 0.72
C ALA A 111 -2.91 -14.73 1.17
N TYR A 112 -3.21 -15.68 0.28
CA TYR A 112 -4.08 -16.82 0.59
C TYR A 112 -3.60 -17.69 1.78
N PRO A 113 -2.38 -18.24 1.78
CA PRO A 113 -1.88 -19.02 2.92
C PRO A 113 -1.72 -18.17 4.19
N ILE A 114 -1.42 -16.88 4.06
CA ILE A 114 -1.30 -15.96 5.19
C ILE A 114 -2.66 -15.75 5.85
N THR A 115 -3.72 -15.52 5.07
CA THR A 115 -5.07 -15.30 5.60
C THR A 115 -5.58 -16.53 6.34
N ARG A 116 -5.33 -17.75 5.85
CA ARG A 116 -5.68 -19.00 6.54
C ARG A 116 -5.02 -19.11 7.92
N LYS A 117 -3.73 -18.78 8.00
CA LYS A 117 -2.99 -18.81 9.28
C LYS A 117 -3.44 -17.74 10.27
N LEU A 118 -3.88 -16.58 9.77
CA LEU A 118 -4.31 -15.45 10.59
C LEU A 118 -5.81 -15.48 10.92
N GLY A 119 -6.57 -16.46 10.43
CA GLY A 119 -8.03 -16.50 10.63
C GLY A 119 -8.76 -15.28 10.04
N THR A 120 -8.28 -14.77 8.90
CA THR A 120 -8.88 -13.61 8.22
C THR A 120 -9.21 -13.93 6.77
N THR A 121 -9.85 -13.03 6.05
CA THR A 121 -10.15 -13.18 4.61
C THR A 121 -9.19 -12.37 3.75
N ILE A 122 -9.01 -12.77 2.48
CA ILE A 122 -8.16 -12.05 1.52
C ILE A 122 -8.61 -10.59 1.39
N PRO A 123 -9.88 -10.24 1.14
CA PRO A 123 -10.30 -8.84 1.06
C PRO A 123 -9.96 -8.06 2.32
N LYS A 124 -10.19 -8.64 3.51
CA LYS A 124 -9.89 -7.97 4.77
C LYS A 124 -8.39 -7.79 5.01
N LEU A 125 -7.54 -8.69 4.52
CA LEU A 125 -6.09 -8.53 4.58
C LEU A 125 -5.62 -7.46 3.59
N LEU A 126 -6.04 -7.56 2.32
CA LEU A 126 -5.51 -6.72 1.23
C LEU A 126 -6.12 -5.33 1.21
N LEU A 127 -7.44 -5.23 1.39
CA LEU A 127 -8.16 -3.96 1.26
C LEU A 127 -8.37 -3.23 2.59
N GLY A 128 -8.26 -3.96 3.71
CA GLY A 128 -8.57 -3.45 5.04
C GLY A 128 -10.08 -3.47 5.35
N ASN A 129 -10.50 -2.64 6.29
CA ASN A 129 -11.91 -2.59 6.72
C ASN A 129 -12.63 -1.49 5.93
N PHE A 130 -13.34 -1.87 4.87
CA PHE A 130 -14.22 -0.94 4.17
C PHE A 130 -15.55 -0.82 4.91
N ASN A 131 -15.99 0.41 5.14
CA ASN A 131 -17.30 0.73 5.71
C ASN A 131 -17.95 1.80 4.82
N ALA A 132 -19.06 1.43 4.20
CA ALA A 132 -19.79 2.30 3.27
C ALA A 132 -20.24 3.62 3.92
N ASP A 133 -20.66 3.60 5.21
CA ASP A 133 -21.06 4.80 5.95
C ASP A 133 -19.92 5.81 6.11
N LYS A 134 -18.69 5.36 5.95
CA LYS A 134 -17.47 6.18 6.01
C LYS A 134 -16.87 6.49 4.64
N ALA A 135 -17.57 6.18 3.55
CA ALA A 135 -17.08 6.39 2.18
C ALA A 135 -16.62 7.83 1.96
N TYR A 136 -17.35 8.82 2.50
CA TYR A 136 -16.97 10.24 2.41
C TYR A 136 -15.59 10.52 3.03
N LYS A 137 -15.23 9.85 4.14
CA LYS A 137 -13.92 10.00 4.76
C LYS A 137 -12.80 9.45 3.88
N TYR A 138 -13.06 8.34 3.19
CA TYR A 138 -12.10 7.75 2.26
C TYR A 138 -11.91 8.65 1.04
N LEU A 139 -13.01 9.18 0.48
CA LEU A 139 -12.97 10.13 -0.64
C LEU A 139 -12.21 11.41 -0.26
N THR A 140 -12.56 12.02 0.88
CA THR A 140 -11.87 13.23 1.36
C THR A 140 -10.39 12.98 1.60
N ALA A 141 -10.02 11.88 2.27
CA ALA A 141 -8.63 11.53 2.52
C ALA A 141 -7.87 11.27 1.21
N GLY A 142 -8.52 10.63 0.22
CA GLY A 142 -7.97 10.39 -1.10
C GLY A 142 -7.69 11.69 -1.86
N ILE A 143 -8.66 12.60 -1.91
CA ILE A 143 -8.53 13.90 -2.60
C ILE A 143 -7.46 14.78 -1.93
N LEU A 144 -7.49 14.90 -0.59
CA LEU A 144 -6.47 15.68 0.14
C LEU A 144 -5.09 15.06 0.01
N GLY A 145 -5.01 13.73 -0.01
CA GLY A 145 -3.77 13.01 -0.26
C GLY A 145 -3.21 13.29 -1.65
N ALA A 146 -4.05 13.25 -2.68
CA ALA A 146 -3.65 13.59 -4.05
C ALA A 146 -3.15 15.03 -4.16
N ALA A 147 -3.86 15.99 -3.55
CA ALA A 147 -3.44 17.38 -3.52
C ALA A 147 -2.07 17.54 -2.84
N ALA A 148 -1.86 16.88 -1.69
CA ALA A 148 -0.57 16.89 -1.00
C ALA A 148 0.55 16.29 -1.86
N LEU A 149 0.31 15.16 -2.52
CA LEU A 149 1.28 14.51 -3.40
C LEU A 149 1.64 15.39 -4.60
N THR A 150 0.64 15.99 -5.24
CA THR A 150 0.84 16.91 -6.38
C THR A 150 1.64 18.12 -5.97
N THR A 151 1.27 18.78 -4.87
CA THR A 151 1.98 19.95 -4.34
C THR A 151 3.44 19.61 -4.01
N LEU A 152 3.66 18.48 -3.35
CA LEU A 152 4.99 18.02 -3.00
C LEU A 152 5.85 17.74 -4.23
N ASN A 153 5.28 17.09 -5.25
CA ASN A 153 5.99 16.83 -6.51
C ASN A 153 6.37 18.14 -7.22
N VAL A 154 5.47 19.11 -7.25
CA VAL A 154 5.74 20.44 -7.82
C VAL A 154 6.91 21.12 -7.07
N ILE A 155 6.81 21.21 -5.72
CA ILE A 155 7.86 21.82 -4.91
C ILE A 155 9.21 21.14 -5.12
N THR A 156 9.26 19.81 -5.02
CA THR A 156 10.50 19.04 -5.14
C THR A 156 11.11 19.20 -6.52
N THR A 157 10.30 19.08 -7.58
CA THR A 157 10.78 19.21 -8.96
C THR A 157 11.28 20.61 -9.23
N THR A 158 10.51 21.64 -8.89
CA THR A 158 10.90 23.03 -9.11
C THR A 158 12.17 23.40 -8.34
N THR A 159 12.24 23.03 -7.05
CA THR A 159 13.37 23.38 -6.19
C THR A 159 14.66 22.68 -6.61
N LEU A 160 14.58 21.40 -6.98
CA LEU A 160 15.78 20.59 -7.26
C LEU A 160 16.23 20.65 -8.72
N THR A 161 15.32 20.89 -9.65
CA THR A 161 15.66 20.89 -11.08
C THR A 161 15.62 22.28 -11.72
N GLY A 162 15.05 23.28 -11.07
CA GLY A 162 14.76 24.61 -11.65
C GLY A 162 13.75 24.56 -12.81
N ARG A 163 13.14 23.39 -13.07
CA ARG A 163 12.18 23.20 -14.16
C ARG A 163 10.76 23.34 -13.64
N THR A 164 9.97 24.09 -14.35
CA THR A 164 8.54 24.24 -14.10
C THR A 164 7.69 23.25 -14.93
N GLU A 165 8.30 22.51 -15.85
CA GLU A 165 7.61 21.59 -16.74
C GLU A 165 7.57 20.18 -16.16
N ALA A 166 6.39 19.57 -16.18
CA ALA A 166 6.23 18.16 -15.86
C ALA A 166 6.93 17.32 -16.94
N THR A 167 7.96 16.57 -16.53
CA THR A 167 8.82 15.79 -17.43
C THR A 167 8.09 14.62 -18.15
N TRP A 168 6.80 14.44 -17.91
CA TRP A 168 6.01 13.31 -18.40
C TRP A 168 5.11 13.60 -19.60
N THR A 169 5.11 14.83 -20.14
CA THR A 169 4.21 15.23 -21.23
C THR A 169 4.59 14.70 -22.61
N ALA A 170 5.82 14.25 -22.81
CA ALA A 170 6.34 13.89 -24.13
C ALA A 170 5.69 12.62 -24.79
N PRO A 171 5.31 11.55 -24.06
CA PRO A 171 4.81 10.36 -24.72
C PRO A 171 3.41 10.49 -25.33
N TYR A 172 2.58 11.43 -24.88
CA TYR A 172 1.15 11.49 -25.25
C TYR A 172 0.90 12.05 -26.64
N GLN A 173 1.78 12.88 -27.14
CA GLN A 173 1.62 13.55 -28.42
C GLN A 173 1.68 12.59 -29.62
N VAL A 174 2.20 11.38 -29.41
CA VAL A 174 2.37 10.36 -30.46
C VAL A 174 1.47 9.13 -30.29
N MET A 175 0.60 9.11 -29.26
CA MET A 175 -0.30 7.99 -29.01
C MET A 175 -1.63 8.15 -29.76
N ASN A 176 -2.10 7.09 -30.40
CA ASN A 176 -3.49 7.04 -30.86
C ASN A 176 -4.44 6.92 -29.66
N THR A 177 -5.72 7.24 -29.85
CA THR A 177 -6.75 7.27 -28.80
C THR A 177 -6.84 5.96 -28.01
N ASN A 178 -6.78 4.81 -28.68
CA ASN A 178 -6.89 3.51 -28.00
C ASN A 178 -5.68 3.23 -27.10
N THR A 179 -4.49 3.54 -27.58
CA THR A 179 -3.24 3.41 -26.80
C THR A 179 -3.25 4.36 -25.60
N LEU A 180 -3.73 5.59 -25.78
CA LEU A 180 -3.86 6.56 -24.71
C LEU A 180 -4.85 6.09 -23.64
N LEU A 181 -6.03 5.60 -24.04
CA LEU A 181 -7.02 5.06 -23.09
C LEU A 181 -6.48 3.85 -22.32
N ALA A 182 -5.81 2.93 -23.01
CA ALA A 182 -5.16 1.79 -22.35
C ALA A 182 -4.08 2.23 -21.37
N TYR A 183 -3.28 3.23 -21.73
CA TYR A 183 -2.25 3.78 -20.86
C TYR A 183 -2.82 4.48 -19.64
N ILE A 184 -3.89 5.27 -19.80
CA ILE A 184 -4.61 5.89 -18.68
C ILE A 184 -5.17 4.80 -17.75
N GLY A 185 -5.89 3.83 -18.29
CA GLY A 185 -6.44 2.71 -17.52
C GLY A 185 -5.37 1.96 -16.73
N PHE A 186 -4.22 1.72 -17.36
CA PHE A 186 -3.07 1.11 -16.70
C PHE A 186 -2.50 2.02 -15.60
N THR A 187 -2.09 3.23 -15.94
CA THR A 187 -1.31 4.11 -15.04
C THR A 187 -2.15 4.66 -13.88
N VAL A 188 -3.43 4.97 -14.15
CA VAL A 188 -4.32 5.60 -13.15
C VAL A 188 -5.07 4.57 -12.31
N ILE A 189 -5.38 3.41 -12.87
CA ILE A 189 -6.24 2.44 -12.18
C ILE A 189 -5.43 1.22 -11.74
N LEU A 190 -4.88 0.48 -12.69
CA LEU A 190 -4.36 -0.86 -12.42
C LEU A 190 -3.03 -0.85 -11.65
N ALA A 191 -2.09 0.00 -12.05
CA ALA A 191 -0.80 0.11 -11.37
C ALA A 191 -0.98 0.56 -9.92
N PRO A 192 -1.72 1.65 -9.61
CA PRO A 192 -2.02 2.02 -8.22
C PRO A 192 -2.71 0.93 -7.42
N ILE A 193 -3.68 0.17 -8.00
CA ILE A 193 -4.30 -0.95 -7.29
C ILE A 193 -3.25 -2.00 -6.92
N ALA A 194 -2.42 -2.42 -7.87
CA ALA A 194 -1.41 -3.44 -7.66
C ALA A 194 -0.39 -2.99 -6.59
N GLU A 195 0.08 -1.77 -6.67
CA GLU A 195 1.07 -1.19 -5.77
C GLU A 195 0.51 -0.98 -4.36
N GLU A 196 -0.68 -0.38 -4.22
CA GLU A 196 -1.30 -0.20 -2.91
C GLU A 196 -1.64 -1.54 -2.24
N THR A 197 -2.09 -2.53 -3.02
CA THR A 197 -2.35 -3.87 -2.52
C THR A 197 -1.07 -4.54 -2.01
N LEU A 198 0.03 -4.39 -2.74
CA LEU A 198 1.34 -4.95 -2.36
C LEU A 198 1.89 -4.25 -1.12
N PHE A 199 2.08 -2.93 -1.17
CA PHE A 199 2.82 -2.19 -0.16
C PHE A 199 1.98 -1.86 1.08
N ARG A 200 0.71 -1.50 0.93
CA ARG A 200 -0.17 -1.08 2.03
C ARG A 200 -1.12 -2.18 2.46
N GLY A 201 -1.72 -2.86 1.50
CA GLY A 201 -2.65 -3.94 1.76
C GLY A 201 -1.99 -5.13 2.45
N THR A 202 -0.85 -5.59 1.95
CA THR A 202 -0.20 -6.77 2.51
C THR A 202 0.79 -6.42 3.62
N LEU A 203 1.81 -5.61 3.33
CA LEU A 203 2.89 -5.34 4.31
C LEU A 203 2.38 -4.57 5.52
N LEU A 204 1.74 -3.43 5.29
CA LEU A 204 1.37 -2.55 6.39
C LEU A 204 0.20 -3.10 7.20
N ASN A 205 -0.83 -3.66 6.54
CA ASN A 205 -1.94 -4.31 7.24
C ASN A 205 -1.50 -5.56 8.02
N LEU A 206 -0.53 -6.31 7.51
CA LEU A 206 0.03 -7.45 8.23
C LEU A 206 0.69 -6.98 9.54
N ALA A 207 1.48 -5.92 9.49
CA ALA A 207 2.15 -5.35 10.65
C ALA A 207 1.18 -4.88 11.74
N THR A 208 0.08 -4.21 11.34
CA THR A 208 -0.92 -3.74 12.31
C THR A 208 -1.64 -4.88 13.04
N ARG A 209 -1.60 -6.10 12.50
CA ARG A 209 -2.22 -7.30 13.08
C ARG A 209 -1.29 -8.07 14.01
N THR A 210 0.02 -7.87 13.93
CA THR A 210 1.00 -8.65 14.72
C THR A 210 1.00 -8.28 16.20
N LYS A 211 0.49 -7.12 16.59
CA LYS A 211 0.57 -6.56 17.95
C LYS A 211 2.01 -6.46 18.50
N ILE A 212 3.03 -6.61 17.65
CA ILE A 212 4.44 -6.48 18.04
C ILE A 212 4.78 -5.00 18.12
N PRO A 213 5.32 -4.52 19.23
CA PRO A 213 5.77 -3.14 19.35
C PRO A 213 6.77 -2.78 18.25
N GLY A 214 6.58 -1.66 17.59
CA GLY A 214 7.44 -1.19 16.50
C GLY A 214 7.23 -1.86 15.14
N ALA A 215 6.45 -2.94 15.04
CA ALA A 215 6.22 -3.64 13.75
C ALA A 215 5.63 -2.72 12.68
N THR A 216 4.68 -1.87 13.04
CA THR A 216 4.06 -0.92 12.10
C THR A 216 5.09 0.09 11.59
N THR A 217 5.95 0.63 12.45
CA THR A 217 7.03 1.56 12.07
C THR A 217 8.04 0.87 11.15
N LEU A 218 8.47 -0.34 11.50
CA LEU A 218 9.38 -1.12 10.66
C LEU A 218 8.79 -1.39 9.28
N MET A 219 7.51 -1.78 9.22
CA MET A 219 6.85 -2.05 7.95
C MET A 219 6.57 -0.77 7.14
N LEU A 220 6.36 0.36 7.80
CA LEU A 220 6.32 1.66 7.13
C LEU A 220 7.66 1.97 6.43
N ILE A 221 8.77 1.77 7.13
CA ILE A 221 10.12 1.96 6.55
C ILE A 221 10.34 1.00 5.38
N ILE A 222 10.07 -0.29 5.57
CA ILE A 222 10.26 -1.32 4.52
C ILE A 222 9.36 -1.03 3.31
N SER A 223 8.09 -0.69 3.54
CA SER A 223 7.15 -0.31 2.48
C SER A 223 7.64 0.92 1.71
N THR A 224 8.16 1.92 2.42
CA THR A 224 8.67 3.15 1.81
C THR A 224 9.91 2.89 0.97
N LEU A 225 10.89 2.18 1.52
CA LEU A 225 12.10 1.81 0.80
C LEU A 225 11.78 0.93 -0.41
N GLY A 226 10.90 -0.07 -0.22
CA GLY A 226 10.46 -0.96 -1.29
C GLY A 226 9.77 -0.20 -2.41
N PHE A 227 8.85 0.69 -2.10
CA PHE A 227 8.14 1.52 -3.09
C PHE A 227 9.10 2.42 -3.87
N THR A 228 10.00 3.12 -3.16
CA THR A 228 11.00 3.98 -3.79
C THR A 228 11.92 3.18 -4.70
N THR A 229 12.48 2.06 -4.21
CA THR A 229 13.36 1.20 -4.99
C THR A 229 12.65 0.64 -6.22
N TYR A 230 11.38 0.24 -6.07
CA TYR A 230 10.55 -0.24 -7.18
C TYR A 230 10.54 0.74 -8.37
N HIS A 231 10.39 2.02 -8.09
CA HIS A 231 10.29 3.03 -9.15
C HIS A 231 11.62 3.42 -9.79
N ILE A 232 12.75 3.25 -9.09
CA ILE A 232 14.06 3.65 -9.59
C ILE A 232 14.95 2.47 -10.03
N ALA A 233 14.59 1.23 -9.66
CA ALA A 233 15.43 0.06 -9.85
C ALA A 233 15.80 -0.20 -11.32
N GLY A 234 14.86 -0.03 -12.24
CA GLY A 234 15.10 -0.22 -13.67
C GLY A 234 16.16 0.75 -14.22
N THR A 235 16.05 2.03 -13.87
CA THR A 235 17.01 3.07 -14.29
C THR A 235 18.38 2.85 -13.66
N LEU A 236 18.43 2.51 -12.37
CA LEU A 236 19.70 2.21 -11.67
C LEU A 236 20.38 0.99 -12.26
N LEU A 237 19.63 -0.08 -12.54
CA LEU A 237 20.17 -1.30 -13.12
C LEU A 237 20.77 -1.03 -14.51
N THR A 238 20.04 -0.35 -15.38
CA THR A 238 20.51 0.01 -16.72
C THR A 238 21.80 0.86 -16.63
N SER A 239 21.83 1.85 -15.75
CA SER A 239 22.99 2.70 -15.55
C SER A 239 24.21 1.95 -15.00
N THR A 240 23.96 1.00 -14.09
CA THR A 240 25.01 0.14 -13.54
C THR A 240 25.62 -0.73 -14.63
N ILE A 241 24.79 -1.35 -15.47
CA ILE A 241 25.26 -2.15 -16.61
C ILE A 241 26.07 -1.27 -17.58
N THR A 242 25.55 -0.09 -17.93
CA THR A 242 26.24 0.85 -18.82
C THR A 242 27.59 1.27 -18.23
N ALA A 243 27.65 1.65 -16.95
CA ALA A 243 28.89 2.01 -16.27
C ALA A 243 29.92 0.89 -16.28
N THR A 244 29.47 -0.35 -16.06
CA THR A 244 30.33 -1.53 -16.05
C THR A 244 30.84 -1.88 -17.45
N THR A 245 29.97 -1.83 -18.46
CA THR A 245 30.33 -2.20 -19.85
C THR A 245 31.22 -1.15 -20.51
N THR A 246 31.03 0.12 -20.18
CA THR A 246 31.83 1.24 -20.72
C THR A 246 33.07 1.55 -19.88
N GLY A 247 33.21 0.96 -18.69
CA GLY A 247 34.26 1.29 -17.74
C GLY A 247 34.18 2.73 -17.18
N ASN A 248 33.02 3.39 -17.31
CA ASN A 248 32.82 4.78 -16.88
C ASN A 248 31.93 4.88 -15.62
N PRO A 249 32.52 4.94 -14.40
CA PRO A 249 31.76 5.03 -13.15
C PRO A 249 30.96 6.35 -13.03
N ASN A 250 31.32 7.40 -13.75
CA ASN A 250 30.63 8.67 -13.71
C ASN A 250 29.17 8.56 -14.23
N THR A 251 28.90 7.57 -15.09
CA THR A 251 27.53 7.28 -15.56
C THR A 251 26.58 6.98 -14.40
N LEU A 252 27.03 6.19 -13.43
CA LEU A 252 26.22 5.87 -12.25
C LEU A 252 25.98 7.09 -11.37
N TRP A 253 27.02 7.87 -11.10
CA TRP A 253 26.89 9.09 -10.30
C TRP A 253 25.98 10.14 -10.96
N ALA A 254 26.12 10.35 -12.25
CA ALA A 254 25.25 11.24 -13.00
C ALA A 254 23.78 10.77 -12.93
N THR A 255 23.54 9.47 -13.04
CA THR A 255 22.19 8.89 -12.91
C THR A 255 21.63 9.06 -11.50
N LEU A 256 22.40 8.79 -10.46
CA LEU A 256 21.94 8.97 -9.07
C LEU A 256 21.58 10.43 -8.80
N THR A 257 22.39 11.39 -9.31
CA THR A 257 22.11 12.81 -9.20
C THR A 257 20.81 13.18 -9.93
N ALA A 258 20.62 12.67 -11.15
CA ALA A 258 19.40 12.92 -11.93
C ALA A 258 18.15 12.28 -11.32
N LEU A 259 18.29 11.17 -10.60
CA LEU A 259 17.20 10.48 -9.90
C LEU A 259 16.87 11.08 -8.53
N THR A 260 17.68 11.99 -7.99
CA THR A 260 17.47 12.55 -6.64
C THR A 260 16.06 13.12 -6.44
N PRO A 261 15.50 13.94 -7.35
CA PRO A 261 14.13 14.45 -7.20
C PRO A 261 13.09 13.32 -7.18
N GLN A 262 13.28 12.30 -8.00
CA GLN A 262 12.37 11.15 -8.05
C GLN A 262 12.44 10.31 -6.77
N ILE A 263 13.65 10.06 -6.26
CA ILE A 263 13.86 9.35 -4.99
C ILE A 263 13.12 10.06 -3.86
N ILE A 264 13.27 11.37 -3.75
CA ILE A 264 12.58 12.18 -2.74
C ILE A 264 11.07 12.10 -2.94
N ASN A 265 10.57 12.31 -4.15
CA ASN A 265 9.15 12.28 -4.45
C ASN A 265 8.51 10.91 -4.12
N TYR A 266 9.11 9.79 -4.55
CA TYR A 266 8.58 8.46 -4.26
C TYR A 266 8.66 8.11 -2.78
N THR A 267 9.71 8.53 -2.08
CA THR A 267 9.84 8.35 -0.63
C THR A 267 8.73 9.07 0.11
N LEU A 268 8.53 10.35 -0.18
CA LEU A 268 7.51 11.16 0.47
C LEU A 268 6.09 10.73 0.07
N ALA A 269 5.88 10.35 -1.19
CA ALA A 269 4.61 9.78 -1.66
C ALA A 269 4.29 8.49 -0.90
N SER A 270 5.25 7.60 -0.75
CA SER A 270 5.06 6.36 0.00
C SER A 270 4.69 6.61 1.46
N ILE A 271 5.31 7.57 2.11
CA ILE A 271 5.00 7.96 3.50
C ILE A 271 3.56 8.49 3.59
N ILE A 272 3.17 9.42 2.71
CA ILE A 272 1.82 10.01 2.70
C ILE A 272 0.76 8.92 2.47
N LEU A 273 0.92 8.08 1.46
CA LEU A 273 -0.02 6.99 1.16
C LEU A 273 -0.11 5.99 2.31
N SER A 274 1.00 5.69 2.98
CA SER A 274 1.01 4.83 4.16
C SER A 274 0.29 5.46 5.35
N ILE A 275 0.47 6.75 5.59
CA ILE A 275 -0.25 7.49 6.65
C ILE A 275 -1.76 7.47 6.37
N ILE A 276 -2.17 7.71 5.12
CA ILE A 276 -3.58 7.64 4.70
C ILE A 276 -4.15 6.25 5.02
N THR A 277 -3.46 5.18 4.62
CA THR A 277 -3.88 3.81 4.89
C THR A 277 -4.00 3.51 6.38
N LEU A 278 -3.02 3.92 7.19
CA LEU A 278 -3.03 3.72 8.65
C LEU A 278 -4.18 4.48 9.33
N LYS A 279 -4.44 5.71 8.90
CA LYS A 279 -5.53 6.55 9.46
C LYS A 279 -6.92 6.08 9.04
N THR A 280 -7.07 5.65 7.81
CA THR A 280 -8.35 5.17 7.27
C THR A 280 -8.60 3.69 7.55
N LYS A 281 -7.54 2.92 7.86
CA LYS A 281 -7.53 1.45 8.00
C LYS A 281 -8.05 0.74 6.75
N ASN A 282 -7.87 1.38 5.58
CA ASN A 282 -8.35 0.91 4.29
C ASN A 282 -7.45 1.44 3.17
N ILE A 283 -7.14 0.61 2.17
CA ILE A 283 -6.30 1.02 1.04
C ILE A 283 -7.06 1.84 -0.02
N PHE A 284 -8.39 1.88 0.02
CA PHE A 284 -9.17 2.61 -0.98
C PHE A 284 -8.82 4.09 -1.02
N ALA A 285 -8.61 4.71 0.15
CA ALA A 285 -8.24 6.11 0.23
C ALA A 285 -6.83 6.38 -0.32
N SER A 286 -5.84 5.52 -0.03
CA SER A 286 -4.49 5.66 -0.58
C SER A 286 -4.46 5.33 -2.06
N TRP A 287 -5.20 4.32 -2.51
CA TRP A 287 -5.37 4.03 -3.93
C TRP A 287 -5.96 5.23 -4.68
N LEU A 288 -7.03 5.82 -4.16
CA LEU A 288 -7.65 7.00 -4.78
C LEU A 288 -6.68 8.19 -4.85
N ALA A 289 -5.94 8.44 -3.75
CA ALA A 289 -4.91 9.48 -3.74
C ALA A 289 -3.84 9.24 -4.80
N HIS A 290 -3.36 8.01 -4.92
CA HIS A 290 -2.36 7.61 -5.89
C HIS A 290 -2.88 7.70 -7.32
N ALA A 291 -4.10 7.22 -7.57
CA ALA A 291 -4.75 7.28 -8.88
C ALA A 291 -4.93 8.72 -9.36
N ILE A 292 -5.46 9.60 -8.52
CA ILE A 292 -5.62 11.03 -8.84
C ILE A 292 -4.26 11.69 -9.05
N TYR A 293 -3.28 11.38 -8.21
CA TYR A 293 -1.92 11.90 -8.38
C TYR A 293 -1.33 11.49 -9.73
N ASN A 294 -1.42 10.22 -10.11
CA ASN A 294 -0.98 9.76 -11.42
C ASN A 294 -1.74 10.44 -12.55
N LEU A 295 -3.05 10.68 -12.38
CA LEU A 295 -3.84 11.42 -13.35
C LEU A 295 -3.36 12.88 -13.50
N THR A 296 -3.01 13.55 -12.40
CA THR A 296 -2.47 14.93 -12.45
C THR A 296 -1.13 15.00 -13.14
N LEU A 297 -0.26 14.00 -12.93
CA LEU A 297 1.01 13.89 -13.64
C LEU A 297 0.79 13.68 -15.14
N LEU A 298 -0.18 12.86 -15.49
CA LEU A 298 -0.50 12.46 -16.84
C LEU A 298 -0.97 13.66 -17.70
N TYR A 299 -1.85 14.48 -17.17
CA TYR A 299 -2.45 15.60 -17.91
C TYR A 299 -1.66 16.90 -17.84
N GLY A 300 -0.43 16.89 -17.29
CA GLY A 300 0.34 18.12 -17.16
C GLY A 300 -0.32 19.15 -16.24
N LEU A 301 -1.29 18.73 -15.42
CA LEU A 301 -1.94 19.61 -14.43
C LEU A 301 -0.90 20.26 -13.51
N ASN A 302 0.24 19.62 -13.32
CA ASN A 302 1.38 20.20 -12.61
C ASN A 302 1.86 21.49 -13.29
N THR A 303 1.93 21.52 -14.61
CA THR A 303 2.32 22.72 -15.39
C THR A 303 1.29 23.83 -15.23
N ALA A 304 0.01 23.50 -15.25
CA ALA A 304 -1.06 24.47 -15.02
C ALA A 304 -1.06 25.01 -13.58
N ILE A 305 -0.82 24.17 -12.59
CA ILE A 305 -0.71 24.58 -11.17
C ILE A 305 0.53 25.47 -10.98
N ILE A 306 1.67 25.10 -11.57
CA ILE A 306 2.89 25.91 -11.51
C ILE A 306 2.63 27.27 -12.14
N ALA A 307 2.04 27.33 -13.33
CA ALA A 307 1.71 28.58 -14.00
C ALA A 307 0.79 29.47 -13.13
N LEU A 308 -0.16 28.87 -12.41
CA LEU A 308 -1.07 29.60 -11.51
C LEU A 308 -0.39 30.16 -10.26
N ILE A 309 0.68 29.52 -9.78
CA ILE A 309 1.42 29.95 -8.57
C ILE A 309 2.52 30.95 -8.90
N THR A 310 3.04 30.91 -10.13
CA THR A 310 4.17 31.77 -10.56
C THR A 310 3.74 33.06 -11.27
N HIS A 311 2.46 33.21 -11.58
CA HIS A 311 1.82 34.42 -12.06
C HIS A 311 0.92 35.06 -11.00
#